data_6c805c1241e71f2cd30a77a347bfc52b
#
_entry.id   6c805c1241e71f2cd30a77a347bfc52b
#
_cell.length_a   1.000
_cell.length_b   1.000
_cell.length_c   1.000
_cell.angle_alpha   90.00
_cell.angle_beta   90.00
_cell.angle_gamma   90.00
#
_symmetry.space_group_name_H-M   'P 1'
#
loop_
_entity.id
_entity.type
_entity.pdbx_description
1 polymer ?
#
loop_
_entity_poly.entity_id
_entity_poly.type
_entity_poly.pdbx_seq_one_letter_code
_entity_poly.pdbx_strand_id
1 'polypeptide(L)'
;MMVQLNNHMIASAGLALTVFVCASVWAETDTRPAPVAQTDSTGAPFDQQAASIQALTASGKDLVYAGSFGHGIFRSEDRGATWTKSGQGVTDPFILCMTTTQDGTVYAGTFRGGVFRSRDQGKTWQAINGGLKRHEIKALLAAGDTLYAGTANGAYRLDHGGDHWSVVTSGLDDILVHTLAKSSDGTLFAGTSGKGVLRFKANATGWTRMEHGLKDHEGMIENFIRVLTIDPEGGIYAGTFDGGVFRSADGGVTWRPISRALPNDSIRGIVFNSRGLFVATGQGIFKTIDKGRQWIPLNKGLTSMATQVLIEAGSGVLYVGTNAGAFRSDDDGQTWSSINQGLEGGMAPPPFLFR
;
A
#
# COMPACT_ATOMS: atom_id res chain seq x y z
N MET A 1 -40.92 13.97 52.72
CA MET A 1 -41.47 13.15 51.67
C MET A 1 -40.47 13.16 50.54
N MET A 2 -39.60 12.11 50.51
CA MET A 2 -38.48 11.97 49.58
C MET A 2 -38.96 11.45 48.25
N VAL A 3 -38.51 12.06 47.16
CA VAL A 3 -38.66 11.55 45.79
C VAL A 3 -37.24 11.18 45.33
N GLN A 4 -37.06 9.87 45.09
CA GLN A 4 -35.84 9.34 44.48
C GLN A 4 -35.78 9.66 42.99
N LEU A 5 -34.63 10.17 42.55
CA LEU A 5 -34.23 10.30 41.14
C LEU A 5 -33.43 9.06 40.72
N ASN A 6 -33.96 8.28 39.80
CA ASN A 6 -33.25 7.19 39.16
C ASN A 6 -32.30 7.75 38.09
N ASN A 7 -31.02 7.54 38.27
CA ASN A 7 -29.99 7.75 37.26
C ASN A 7 -29.89 6.54 36.34
N HIS A 8 -30.29 6.67 35.10
CA HIS A 8 -29.89 5.75 34.04
C HIS A 8 -28.50 6.15 33.54
N MET A 9 -27.51 5.30 33.84
CA MET A 9 -26.18 5.38 33.23
C MET A 9 -26.25 4.84 31.81
N ILE A 10 -25.92 5.70 30.85
CA ILE A 10 -25.59 5.32 29.48
C ILE A 10 -24.11 4.97 29.47
N ALA A 11 -23.81 3.69 29.23
CA ALA A 11 -22.44 3.22 29.06
C ALA A 11 -21.95 3.61 27.66
N SER A 12 -21.04 4.57 27.57
CA SER A 12 -20.27 4.85 26.38
C SER A 12 -19.10 3.87 26.30
N ALA A 13 -19.04 3.08 25.23
CA ALA A 13 -17.93 2.22 24.91
C ALA A 13 -16.68 3.06 24.63
N GLY A 14 -15.73 3.08 25.55
CA GLY A 14 -14.44 3.72 25.40
C GLY A 14 -13.49 2.86 24.59
N LEU A 15 -12.92 3.42 23.53
CA LEU A 15 -11.77 2.88 22.83
C LEU A 15 -10.60 2.77 23.80
N ALA A 16 -10.11 1.57 24.06
CA ALA A 16 -8.91 1.34 24.86
C ALA A 16 -7.67 1.76 24.04
N LEU A 17 -7.18 2.97 24.32
CA LEU A 17 -5.87 3.44 23.88
C LEU A 17 -4.83 2.87 24.86
N THR A 18 -4.10 1.84 24.46
CA THR A 18 -3.00 1.29 25.28
C THR A 18 -1.83 2.27 25.23
N VAL A 19 -1.75 3.14 26.21
CA VAL A 19 -0.61 4.02 26.46
C VAL A 19 0.43 3.24 27.24
N PHE A 20 1.57 2.91 26.61
CA PHE A 20 2.74 2.46 27.35
C PHE A 20 3.39 3.67 28.02
N VAL A 21 3.27 3.74 29.34
CA VAL A 21 4.00 4.67 30.18
C VAL A 21 5.44 4.20 30.30
N CYS A 22 6.37 4.96 29.74
CA CYS A 22 7.80 4.75 29.92
C CYS A 22 8.22 5.37 31.26
N ALA A 23 8.50 4.55 32.25
CA ALA A 23 9.07 4.97 33.52
C ALA A 23 10.54 5.34 33.34
N SER A 24 10.91 6.55 33.73
CA SER A 24 12.30 7.00 33.88
C SER A 24 13.02 6.22 34.97
N VAL A 25 14.07 5.49 34.63
CA VAL A 25 14.96 4.81 35.57
C VAL A 25 16.32 5.48 35.53
N TRP A 26 16.81 5.73 36.71
CA TRP A 26 18.09 6.34 37.07
C TRP A 26 19.31 5.51 36.59
N ALA A 27 20.39 6.18 36.24
CA ALA A 27 21.65 5.56 35.84
C ALA A 27 22.32 4.90 37.06
N GLU A 28 22.28 3.57 37.11
CA GLU A 28 23.23 2.76 37.87
C GLU A 28 24.16 2.06 36.88
N THR A 29 25.46 2.05 37.20
CA THR A 29 26.53 1.39 36.43
C THR A 29 26.29 -0.13 36.44
N ASP A 30 25.75 -0.63 35.32
CA ASP A 30 25.37 -2.01 35.17
C ASP A 30 26.52 -2.87 34.63
N THR A 31 27.02 -3.79 35.46
CA THR A 31 27.99 -4.83 35.08
C THR A 31 27.30 -6.09 34.56
N ARG A 32 26.25 -5.97 33.79
CA ARG A 32 25.60 -7.13 33.17
C ARG A 32 26.40 -7.65 31.97
N PRO A 33 26.48 -8.97 31.77
CA PRO A 33 27.09 -9.53 30.55
C PRO A 33 26.31 -9.05 29.32
N ALA A 34 27.02 -8.87 28.20
CA ALA A 34 26.43 -8.46 26.93
C ALA A 34 25.17 -9.29 26.62
N PRO A 35 24.09 -8.65 26.12
CA PRO A 35 22.87 -9.37 25.81
C PRO A 35 23.17 -10.48 24.81
N VAL A 36 22.79 -11.71 25.14
CA VAL A 36 22.83 -12.84 24.24
C VAL A 36 21.93 -12.48 23.04
N ALA A 37 22.49 -12.51 21.84
CA ALA A 37 21.72 -12.26 20.64
C ALA A 37 20.47 -13.16 20.62
N GLN A 38 19.30 -12.56 20.60
CA GLN A 38 18.06 -13.32 20.46
C GLN A 38 17.98 -13.77 18.98
N THR A 39 17.75 -15.06 18.77
CA THR A 39 17.55 -15.65 17.44
C THR A 39 16.07 -15.95 17.24
N ASP A 40 15.61 -15.90 16.01
CA ASP A 40 14.27 -16.34 15.63
C ASP A 40 14.15 -17.88 15.73
N SER A 41 12.98 -18.43 15.37
CA SER A 41 12.72 -19.87 15.36
C SER A 41 13.60 -20.67 14.38
N THR A 42 14.39 -20.01 13.54
CA THR A 42 15.37 -20.62 12.60
C THR A 42 16.80 -20.53 13.11
N GLY A 43 17.05 -19.83 14.24
CA GLY A 43 18.37 -19.63 14.82
C GLY A 43 19.16 -18.49 14.19
N ALA A 44 18.57 -17.69 13.31
CA ALA A 44 19.20 -16.52 12.73
C ALA A 44 19.21 -15.34 13.73
N PRO A 45 20.31 -14.55 13.83
CA PRO A 45 20.33 -13.33 14.60
C PRO A 45 19.27 -12.34 14.12
N PHE A 46 18.59 -11.63 15.03
CA PHE A 46 17.59 -10.60 14.68
C PHE A 46 18.11 -9.49 13.76
N ASP A 47 19.42 -9.26 13.72
CA ASP A 47 20.08 -8.30 12.83
C ASP A 47 20.04 -8.67 11.34
N GLN A 48 19.58 -9.89 10.97
CA GLN A 48 19.47 -10.37 9.60
C GLN A 48 18.04 -10.55 9.11
N GLN A 49 17.04 -10.02 9.82
CA GLN A 49 15.67 -10.02 9.30
C GLN A 49 15.57 -9.13 8.06
N ALA A 50 14.94 -9.67 7.01
CA ALA A 50 14.67 -8.91 5.80
C ALA A 50 13.75 -7.70 6.10
N ALA A 51 13.98 -6.59 5.40
CA ALA A 51 13.21 -5.37 5.56
C ALA A 51 11.72 -5.61 5.26
N SER A 52 10.82 -4.96 6.00
CA SER A 52 9.39 -4.93 5.69
C SER A 52 9.17 -4.13 4.39
N ILE A 53 8.67 -4.81 3.34
CA ILE A 53 8.49 -4.22 2.01
C ILE A 53 7.05 -3.77 1.83
N GLN A 54 6.86 -2.44 1.71
CA GLN A 54 5.55 -1.77 1.58
C GLN A 54 5.21 -1.40 0.14
N ALA A 55 6.23 -1.22 -0.71
CA ALA A 55 6.06 -0.80 -2.09
C ALA A 55 6.97 -1.60 -3.02
N LEU A 56 6.47 -1.93 -4.18
CA LEU A 56 7.22 -2.58 -5.26
C LEU A 56 6.85 -1.91 -6.57
N THR A 57 7.82 -1.77 -7.48
CA THR A 57 7.59 -1.40 -8.87
C THR A 57 8.67 -2.01 -9.75
N ALA A 58 8.35 -2.23 -11.01
CA ALA A 58 9.28 -2.79 -11.99
C ALA A 58 9.44 -1.87 -13.19
N SER A 59 10.62 -1.87 -13.81
CA SER A 59 10.93 -1.14 -15.02
C SER A 59 11.62 -2.07 -16.03
N GLY A 60 10.99 -2.30 -17.16
CA GLY A 60 11.50 -3.27 -18.12
C GLY A 60 11.41 -4.72 -17.62
N LYS A 61 12.37 -5.56 -18.02
CA LYS A 61 12.32 -7.00 -17.72
C LYS A 61 13.01 -7.39 -16.42
N ASP A 62 14.10 -6.69 -16.08
CA ASP A 62 15.03 -7.16 -15.03
C ASP A 62 15.13 -6.21 -13.83
N LEU A 63 14.75 -4.95 -14.03
CA LEU A 63 14.89 -3.90 -13.02
C LEU A 63 13.67 -3.82 -12.12
N VAL A 64 13.87 -4.05 -10.82
CA VAL A 64 12.84 -4.02 -9.79
C VAL A 64 13.27 -3.11 -8.65
N TYR A 65 12.32 -2.38 -8.08
CA TYR A 65 12.54 -1.53 -6.91
C TYR A 65 11.64 -1.97 -5.78
N ALA A 66 12.20 -1.96 -4.57
CA ALA A 66 11.50 -2.26 -3.33
C ALA A 66 11.62 -1.08 -2.36
N GLY A 67 10.49 -0.57 -1.92
CA GLY A 67 10.38 0.45 -0.89
C GLY A 67 10.05 -0.19 0.45
N SER A 68 10.89 0.06 1.46
CA SER A 68 10.72 -0.48 2.79
C SER A 68 10.17 0.56 3.77
N PHE A 69 9.64 0.07 4.87
CA PHE A 69 9.23 0.90 5.99
C PHE A 69 10.39 1.05 6.97
N GLY A 70 11.20 2.12 6.76
CA GLY A 70 12.31 2.50 7.64
C GLY A 70 13.72 2.21 7.13
N HIS A 71 13.89 1.46 6.00
CA HIS A 71 15.20 1.17 5.41
C HIS A 71 15.41 1.82 4.04
N GLY A 72 14.44 2.63 3.56
CA GLY A 72 14.51 3.34 2.30
C GLY A 72 14.22 2.45 1.10
N ILE A 73 14.91 2.73 -0.01
CA ILE A 73 14.70 2.08 -1.30
C ILE A 73 15.82 1.09 -1.59
N PHE A 74 15.45 -0.06 -2.11
CA PHE A 74 16.34 -1.07 -2.67
C PHE A 74 16.08 -1.23 -4.16
N ARG A 75 17.11 -1.61 -4.90
CA ARG A 75 17.09 -1.79 -6.34
C ARG A 75 17.74 -3.12 -6.70
N SER A 76 17.13 -3.85 -7.62
CA SER A 76 17.64 -5.09 -8.20
C SER A 76 17.73 -4.94 -9.71
N GLU A 77 18.82 -5.43 -10.33
CA GLU A 77 19.02 -5.50 -11.78
C GLU A 77 18.83 -6.93 -12.33
N ASP A 78 18.51 -7.88 -11.46
CA ASP A 78 18.45 -9.31 -11.75
C ASP A 78 17.11 -9.94 -11.32
N ARG A 79 16.03 -9.17 -11.49
CA ARG A 79 14.64 -9.60 -11.17
C ARG A 79 14.44 -9.96 -9.71
N GLY A 80 15.15 -9.30 -8.81
CA GLY A 80 15.04 -9.49 -7.37
C GLY A 80 15.98 -10.55 -6.80
N ALA A 81 16.85 -11.18 -7.59
CA ALA A 81 17.77 -12.19 -7.07
C ALA A 81 18.74 -11.56 -6.06
N THR A 82 19.24 -10.35 -6.34
CA THR A 82 20.05 -9.56 -5.41
C THR A 82 19.59 -8.11 -5.35
N TRP A 83 19.75 -7.48 -4.17
CA TRP A 83 19.35 -6.10 -3.93
C TRP A 83 20.49 -5.24 -3.43
N THR A 84 20.50 -4.00 -3.86
CA THR A 84 21.42 -2.96 -3.39
C THR A 84 20.63 -1.74 -2.91
N LYS A 85 21.12 -1.02 -1.91
CA LYS A 85 20.52 0.24 -1.48
C LYS A 85 20.55 1.27 -2.60
N SER A 86 19.44 1.97 -2.78
CA SER A 86 19.16 2.89 -3.90
C SER A 86 18.48 4.16 -3.41
N GLY A 87 18.96 4.75 -2.34
CA GLY A 87 18.27 5.88 -1.69
C GLY A 87 19.07 7.18 -1.65
N GLN A 88 20.12 7.34 -2.47
CA GLN A 88 20.92 8.59 -2.45
C GLN A 88 20.05 9.79 -2.83
N GLY A 89 19.86 10.72 -1.89
CA GLY A 89 18.97 11.89 -2.04
C GLY A 89 17.58 11.71 -1.42
N VAL A 90 17.16 10.49 -1.04
CA VAL A 90 15.93 10.26 -0.29
C VAL A 90 16.19 10.57 1.19
N THR A 91 15.44 11.53 1.73
CA THR A 91 15.61 11.99 3.12
C THR A 91 14.67 11.32 4.11
N ASP A 92 13.64 10.62 3.62
CA ASP A 92 12.68 9.88 4.45
C ASP A 92 12.74 8.38 4.12
N PRO A 93 13.17 7.51 5.06
CA PRO A 93 13.32 6.09 4.82
C PRO A 93 12.01 5.29 4.81
N PHE A 94 10.87 5.92 5.12
CA PHE A 94 9.56 5.28 5.19
C PHE A 94 8.83 5.37 3.84
N ILE A 95 9.13 4.42 2.94
CA ILE A 95 8.56 4.38 1.60
C ILE A 95 7.17 3.74 1.65
N LEU A 96 6.14 4.44 1.18
CA LEU A 96 4.76 3.98 1.23
C LEU A 96 4.24 3.49 -0.13
N CYS A 97 4.68 4.08 -1.21
CA CYS A 97 4.30 3.71 -2.58
C CYS A 97 5.41 4.01 -3.58
N MET A 98 5.42 3.27 -4.67
CA MET A 98 6.33 3.50 -5.80
C MET A 98 5.61 3.27 -7.12
N THR A 99 6.05 3.95 -8.17
CA THR A 99 5.61 3.72 -9.54
C THR A 99 6.71 4.04 -10.54
N THR A 100 6.61 3.47 -11.73
CA THR A 100 7.53 3.71 -12.83
C THR A 100 6.73 4.16 -14.05
N THR A 101 7.18 5.20 -14.73
CA THR A 101 6.63 5.66 -16.00
C THR A 101 7.23 4.91 -17.20
N GLN A 102 6.60 5.02 -18.37
CA GLN A 102 7.03 4.29 -19.58
C GLN A 102 8.44 4.67 -20.04
N ASP A 103 8.90 5.90 -19.76
CA ASP A 103 10.25 6.38 -20.04
C ASP A 103 11.31 5.86 -19.05
N GLY A 104 10.91 5.02 -18.07
CA GLY A 104 11.78 4.45 -17.06
C GLY A 104 12.05 5.37 -15.85
N THR A 105 11.45 6.55 -15.78
CA THR A 105 11.52 7.40 -14.60
C THR A 105 10.80 6.73 -13.41
N VAL A 106 11.46 6.67 -12.26
CA VAL A 106 10.94 6.05 -11.05
C VAL A 106 10.54 7.11 -10.04
N TYR A 107 9.40 6.89 -9.39
CA TYR A 107 8.90 7.78 -8.34
C TYR A 107 8.64 6.99 -7.06
N ALA A 108 8.97 7.61 -5.92
CA ALA A 108 8.73 7.07 -4.58
C ALA A 108 7.96 8.09 -3.74
N GLY A 109 6.87 7.66 -3.15
CA GLY A 109 6.11 8.41 -2.18
C GLY A 109 6.44 7.95 -0.77
N THR A 110 6.63 8.90 0.15
CA THR A 110 7.11 8.63 1.49
C THR A 110 6.11 9.10 2.55
N PHE A 111 6.40 8.76 3.81
CA PHE A 111 5.52 9.10 4.93
C PHE A 111 5.56 10.60 5.29
N ARG A 112 6.75 11.24 5.18
CA ARG A 112 6.93 12.67 5.56
C ARG A 112 7.75 13.47 4.56
N GLY A 113 8.53 12.82 3.69
CA GLY A 113 9.45 13.46 2.76
C GLY A 113 8.79 13.92 1.45
N GLY A 114 7.54 13.52 1.20
CA GLY A 114 6.84 13.81 -0.04
C GLY A 114 7.18 12.82 -1.16
N VAL A 115 7.29 13.34 -2.38
CA VAL A 115 7.61 12.55 -3.58
C VAL A 115 9.05 12.78 -3.98
N PHE A 116 9.75 11.68 -4.26
CA PHE A 116 11.09 11.66 -4.84
C PHE A 116 11.04 11.05 -6.24
N ARG A 117 11.85 11.58 -7.14
CA ARG A 117 11.99 11.15 -8.53
C ARG A 117 13.43 10.75 -8.84
N SER A 118 13.61 9.65 -9.55
CA SER A 118 14.88 9.24 -10.14
C SER A 118 14.73 9.10 -11.65
N ARG A 119 15.66 9.71 -12.43
CA ARG A 119 15.75 9.60 -13.88
C ARG A 119 16.93 8.75 -14.34
N ASP A 120 17.71 8.23 -13.41
CA ASP A 120 18.95 7.48 -13.63
C ASP A 120 18.85 6.04 -13.09
N GLN A 121 17.64 5.47 -13.18
CA GLN A 121 17.35 4.10 -12.74
C GLN A 121 17.59 3.89 -11.24
N GLY A 122 17.28 4.89 -10.40
CA GLY A 122 17.37 4.78 -8.95
C GLY A 122 18.76 5.06 -8.37
N LYS A 123 19.73 5.50 -9.17
CA LYS A 123 21.08 5.84 -8.65
C LYS A 123 21.03 7.08 -7.76
N THR A 124 20.31 8.11 -8.21
CA THR A 124 20.07 9.33 -7.44
C THR A 124 18.59 9.73 -7.44
N TRP A 125 18.17 10.41 -6.39
CA TRP A 125 16.79 10.83 -6.18
C TRP A 125 16.71 12.31 -5.86
N GLN A 126 15.70 12.97 -6.40
CA GLN A 126 15.40 14.38 -6.20
C GLN A 126 13.99 14.53 -5.63
N ALA A 127 13.83 15.31 -4.57
CA ALA A 127 12.51 15.69 -4.06
C ALA A 127 11.80 16.62 -5.06
N ILE A 128 10.52 16.35 -5.33
CA ILE A 128 9.67 17.13 -6.24
C ILE A 128 8.35 17.48 -5.55
N ASN A 129 8.40 18.32 -4.52
CA ASN A 129 7.29 18.58 -3.61
C ASN A 129 6.58 19.93 -3.86
N GLY A 130 7.01 20.70 -4.87
CA GLY A 130 6.38 21.98 -5.22
C GLY A 130 4.88 21.84 -5.43
N GLY A 131 4.06 22.62 -4.70
CA GLY A 131 2.59 22.58 -4.79
C GLY A 131 1.88 21.57 -3.90
N LEU A 132 2.57 20.60 -3.29
CA LEU A 132 1.97 19.66 -2.33
C LEU A 132 1.73 20.37 -0.99
N LYS A 133 0.50 20.29 -0.47
CA LYS A 133 0.16 20.81 0.87
C LYS A 133 0.57 19.87 2.00
N ARG A 134 0.67 18.57 1.73
CA ARG A 134 1.05 17.51 2.67
C ARG A 134 2.04 16.57 2.00
N HIS A 135 3.01 16.11 2.78
CA HIS A 135 4.10 15.26 2.29
C HIS A 135 3.90 13.76 2.62
N GLU A 136 2.77 13.39 3.19
CA GLU A 136 2.38 11.99 3.35
C GLU A 136 1.74 11.50 2.04
N ILE A 137 2.47 10.67 1.29
CA ILE A 137 2.07 10.18 -0.03
C ILE A 137 1.66 8.72 0.09
N LYS A 138 0.37 8.44 -0.06
CA LYS A 138 -0.19 7.08 0.05
C LYS A 138 -0.25 6.35 -1.27
N ALA A 139 -0.42 7.08 -2.37
CA ALA A 139 -0.53 6.50 -3.71
C ALA A 139 0.23 7.32 -4.73
N LEU A 140 0.83 6.63 -5.70
CA LEU A 140 1.34 7.20 -6.94
C LEU A 140 0.78 6.38 -8.10
N LEU A 141 0.22 7.07 -9.10
CA LEU A 141 -0.35 6.46 -10.31
C LEU A 141 0.26 7.13 -11.53
N ALA A 142 1.07 6.40 -12.28
CA ALA A 142 1.52 6.81 -13.61
C ALA A 142 0.44 6.45 -14.65
N ALA A 143 -0.05 7.44 -15.39
CA ALA A 143 -1.12 7.25 -16.37
C ALA A 143 -0.86 8.08 -17.64
N GLY A 144 -0.18 7.49 -18.61
CA GLY A 144 0.39 8.18 -19.75
C GLY A 144 1.44 9.20 -19.30
N ASP A 145 1.32 10.43 -19.79
CA ASP A 145 2.24 11.55 -19.46
C ASP A 145 1.90 12.27 -18.15
N THR A 146 0.97 11.75 -17.37
CA THR A 146 0.56 12.38 -16.11
C THR A 146 0.84 11.44 -14.94
N LEU A 147 1.44 11.98 -13.89
CA LEU A 147 1.56 11.32 -12.60
C LEU A 147 0.51 11.89 -11.64
N TYR A 148 -0.18 11.01 -10.93
CA TYR A 148 -1.12 11.38 -9.87
C TYR A 148 -0.59 10.94 -8.52
N ALA A 149 -0.84 11.75 -7.49
CA ALA A 149 -0.51 11.43 -6.11
C ALA A 149 -1.76 11.49 -5.22
N GLY A 150 -1.99 10.44 -4.44
CA GLY A 150 -2.93 10.43 -3.34
C GLY A 150 -2.21 10.77 -2.04
N THR A 151 -2.71 11.77 -1.33
CA THR A 151 -2.09 12.32 -0.12
C THR A 151 -3.06 12.34 1.06
N ALA A 152 -2.58 12.73 2.23
CA ALA A 152 -3.45 13.01 3.39
C ALA A 152 -4.37 14.23 3.18
N ASN A 153 -4.21 14.98 2.08
CA ASN A 153 -5.00 16.16 1.74
C ASN A 153 -5.42 16.15 0.26
N GLY A 154 -6.04 15.04 -0.16
CA GLY A 154 -6.63 14.92 -1.49
C GLY A 154 -5.69 14.35 -2.56
N ALA A 155 -6.09 14.56 -3.82
CA ALA A 155 -5.41 14.08 -5.00
C ALA A 155 -4.75 15.22 -5.78
N TYR A 156 -3.52 14.98 -6.23
CA TYR A 156 -2.71 15.92 -6.99
C TYR A 156 -2.30 15.31 -8.33
N ARG A 157 -2.02 16.16 -9.31
CA ARG A 157 -1.46 15.78 -10.62
C ARG A 157 -0.16 16.51 -10.86
N LEU A 158 0.75 15.83 -11.54
CA LEU A 158 2.00 16.36 -12.07
C LEU A 158 2.05 16.05 -13.55
N ASP A 159 2.22 17.06 -14.39
CA ASP A 159 2.41 16.87 -15.82
C ASP A 159 3.83 16.37 -16.11
N HIS A 160 4.01 15.68 -17.26
CA HIS A 160 5.26 15.04 -17.62
C HIS A 160 6.47 15.97 -17.50
N GLY A 161 7.50 15.49 -16.83
CA GLY A 161 8.74 16.23 -16.63
C GLY A 161 8.68 17.40 -15.66
N GLY A 162 7.49 17.76 -15.17
CA GLY A 162 7.28 18.83 -14.21
C GLY A 162 7.85 18.55 -12.83
N ASP A 163 7.83 19.55 -11.98
CA ASP A 163 8.23 19.49 -10.55
C ASP A 163 7.23 20.22 -9.63
N HIS A 164 6.12 20.72 -10.21
CA HIS A 164 5.06 21.42 -9.48
C HIS A 164 3.72 20.68 -9.59
N TRP A 165 3.21 20.24 -8.46
CA TRP A 165 1.94 19.54 -8.35
C TRP A 165 0.77 20.52 -8.33
N SER A 166 -0.27 20.18 -9.06
CA SER A 166 -1.56 20.88 -9.04
C SER A 166 -2.63 19.99 -8.41
N VAL A 167 -3.56 20.56 -7.67
CA VAL A 167 -4.74 19.83 -7.18
C VAL A 167 -5.55 19.34 -8.39
N VAL A 168 -5.98 18.08 -8.38
CA VAL A 168 -6.82 17.53 -9.47
C VAL A 168 -8.11 18.33 -9.60
N THR A 169 -8.81 18.52 -8.49
CA THR A 169 -9.98 19.40 -8.34
C THR A 169 -10.32 19.52 -6.86
N SER A 170 -11.14 20.52 -6.50
CA SER A 170 -11.67 20.67 -5.16
C SER A 170 -12.58 19.52 -4.73
N GLY A 171 -12.83 19.37 -3.44
CA GLY A 171 -13.74 18.38 -2.88
C GLY A 171 -13.07 17.15 -2.27
N LEU A 172 -11.74 17.10 -2.24
CA LEU A 172 -10.95 16.15 -1.47
C LEU A 172 -10.07 16.81 -0.41
N ASP A 173 -10.34 18.07 -0.06
CA ASP A 173 -9.61 18.76 1.00
C ASP A 173 -9.78 18.02 2.32
N ASP A 174 -8.67 17.76 3.01
CA ASP A 174 -8.59 16.99 4.26
C ASP A 174 -9.12 15.55 4.19
N ILE A 175 -9.21 14.98 2.97
CA ILE A 175 -9.55 13.57 2.76
C ILE A 175 -8.27 12.82 2.40
N LEU A 176 -7.98 11.76 3.17
CA LEU A 176 -6.86 10.87 2.89
C LEU A 176 -7.19 9.98 1.70
N VAL A 177 -6.42 10.09 0.63
CA VAL A 177 -6.52 9.28 -0.59
C VAL A 177 -5.48 8.16 -0.53
N HIS A 178 -5.95 6.93 -0.33
CA HIS A 178 -5.08 5.74 -0.21
C HIS A 178 -4.66 5.14 -1.54
N THR A 179 -5.51 5.29 -2.56
CA THR A 179 -5.30 4.64 -3.87
C THR A 179 -5.95 5.44 -4.98
N LEU A 180 -5.38 5.35 -6.16
CA LEU A 180 -5.89 5.99 -7.37
C LEU A 180 -5.91 4.97 -8.51
N ALA A 181 -6.94 5.03 -9.35
CA ALA A 181 -7.02 4.27 -10.59
C ALA A 181 -7.60 5.16 -11.69
N LYS A 182 -7.17 4.95 -12.94
CA LYS A 182 -7.65 5.69 -14.11
C LYS A 182 -8.14 4.73 -15.18
N SER A 183 -9.37 4.91 -15.63
CA SER A 183 -9.94 4.13 -16.72
C SER A 183 -9.47 4.65 -18.09
N SER A 184 -9.67 3.83 -19.13
CA SER A 184 -9.27 4.14 -20.50
C SER A 184 -9.97 5.38 -21.08
N ASP A 185 -11.17 5.72 -20.61
CA ASP A 185 -11.90 6.94 -20.96
C ASP A 185 -11.38 8.21 -20.23
N GLY A 186 -10.34 8.07 -19.42
CA GLY A 186 -9.74 9.16 -18.66
C GLY A 186 -10.39 9.44 -17.30
N THR A 187 -11.43 8.71 -16.90
CA THR A 187 -12.07 8.86 -15.60
C THR A 187 -11.11 8.42 -14.48
N LEU A 188 -10.93 9.28 -13.48
CA LEU A 188 -10.10 9.01 -12.31
C LEU A 188 -10.97 8.54 -11.14
N PHE A 189 -10.51 7.52 -10.44
CA PHE A 189 -11.11 7.00 -9.23
C PHE A 189 -10.15 7.15 -8.06
N ALA A 190 -10.66 7.58 -6.92
CA ALA A 190 -9.93 7.71 -5.67
C ALA A 190 -10.56 6.83 -4.58
N GLY A 191 -9.77 5.96 -3.99
CA GLY A 191 -10.14 5.23 -2.78
C GLY A 191 -9.64 5.96 -1.55
N THR A 192 -10.52 6.19 -0.59
CA THR A 192 -10.28 7.11 0.52
C THR A 192 -10.47 6.46 1.89
N SER A 193 -9.97 7.14 2.93
CA SER A 193 -10.41 6.91 4.31
C SER A 193 -11.64 7.75 4.62
N GLY A 194 -12.76 7.10 4.88
CA GLY A 194 -13.98 7.72 5.40
C GLY A 194 -14.97 8.23 4.35
N LYS A 195 -14.64 8.17 3.02
CA LYS A 195 -15.55 8.58 1.95
C LYS A 195 -15.78 7.49 0.88
N GLY A 196 -15.23 6.29 1.08
CA GLY A 196 -15.32 5.19 0.11
C GLY A 196 -14.63 5.49 -1.21
N VAL A 197 -15.27 5.13 -2.32
CA VAL A 197 -14.78 5.42 -3.68
C VAL A 197 -15.36 6.72 -4.19
N LEU A 198 -14.49 7.59 -4.72
CA LEU A 198 -14.88 8.81 -5.41
C LEU A 198 -14.45 8.73 -6.88
N ARG A 199 -15.26 9.31 -7.76
CA ARG A 199 -15.05 9.36 -9.20
C ARG A 199 -14.95 10.79 -9.69
N PHE A 200 -13.96 11.07 -10.55
CA PHE A 200 -13.77 12.35 -11.23
C PHE A 200 -13.71 12.12 -12.74
N LYS A 201 -14.61 12.75 -13.49
CA LYS A 201 -14.58 12.82 -14.95
C LYS A 201 -13.91 14.10 -15.41
N ALA A 202 -13.19 14.07 -16.53
CA ALA A 202 -12.38 15.19 -17.02
C ALA A 202 -13.12 16.53 -17.13
N ASN A 203 -14.45 16.51 -17.39
CA ASN A 203 -15.26 17.72 -17.53
C ASN A 203 -16.15 17.98 -16.30
N ALA A 204 -15.94 17.26 -15.18
CA ALA A 204 -16.71 17.46 -13.98
C ALA A 204 -16.16 18.64 -13.15
N THR A 205 -17.02 19.31 -12.41
CA THR A 205 -16.65 20.40 -11.50
C THR A 205 -16.10 19.90 -10.16
N GLY A 206 -16.24 18.58 -9.87
CA GLY A 206 -15.79 17.97 -8.62
C GLY A 206 -15.91 16.46 -8.62
N TRP A 207 -15.55 15.86 -7.49
CA TRP A 207 -15.63 14.42 -7.25
C TRP A 207 -17.07 13.99 -6.92
N THR A 208 -17.47 12.84 -7.44
CA THR A 208 -18.77 12.20 -7.15
C THR A 208 -18.54 10.95 -6.32
N ARG A 209 -19.25 10.80 -5.21
CA ARG A 209 -19.17 9.61 -4.36
C ARG A 209 -19.90 8.43 -4.99
N MET A 210 -19.27 7.25 -4.98
CA MET A 210 -19.73 6.01 -5.58
C MET A 210 -19.95 4.94 -4.50
N GLU A 211 -21.09 4.98 -3.81
CA GLU A 211 -21.33 4.16 -2.61
C GLU A 211 -22.42 3.10 -2.76
N HIS A 212 -23.17 3.09 -3.88
CA HIS A 212 -24.32 2.21 -4.03
C HIS A 212 -23.91 0.73 -4.10
N GLY A 213 -24.25 -0.02 -3.06
CA GLY A 213 -23.85 -1.43 -2.90
C GLY A 213 -22.47 -1.65 -2.31
N LEU A 214 -21.70 -0.59 -2.01
CA LEU A 214 -20.43 -0.67 -1.31
C LEU A 214 -20.71 -0.78 0.20
N LYS A 215 -21.04 -2.00 0.63
CA LYS A 215 -21.42 -2.31 2.02
C LYS A 215 -20.71 -3.56 2.49
N ASP A 216 -20.24 -3.54 3.74
CA ASP A 216 -19.65 -4.68 4.42
C ASP A 216 -20.68 -5.80 4.70
N HIS A 217 -20.26 -6.84 5.41
CA HIS A 217 -21.10 -7.99 5.78
C HIS A 217 -22.25 -7.64 6.74
N GLU A 218 -22.09 -6.55 7.49
CA GLU A 218 -23.11 -6.03 8.42
C GLU A 218 -24.07 -5.03 7.76
N GLY A 219 -23.82 -4.72 6.48
CA GLY A 219 -24.61 -3.76 5.71
C GLY A 219 -24.22 -2.30 5.92
N MET A 220 -23.10 -2.05 6.62
CA MET A 220 -22.51 -0.73 6.79
C MET A 220 -21.83 -0.28 5.50
N ILE A 221 -21.87 1.02 5.21
CA ILE A 221 -21.18 1.56 4.03
C ILE A 221 -19.67 1.45 4.22
N GLU A 222 -19.01 0.74 3.28
CA GLU A 222 -17.57 0.61 3.29
C GLU A 222 -16.91 1.93 2.88
N ASN A 223 -16.20 2.52 3.82
CA ASN A 223 -15.60 3.86 3.66
C ASN A 223 -14.07 3.85 3.56
N PHE A 224 -13.43 2.70 3.87
CA PHE A 224 -11.96 2.59 3.91
C PHE A 224 -11.46 1.77 2.73
N ILE A 225 -11.27 2.42 1.59
CA ILE A 225 -10.78 1.80 0.35
C ILE A 225 -9.26 1.87 0.31
N ARG A 226 -8.63 0.72 0.30
CA ARG A 226 -7.18 0.58 0.34
C ARG A 226 -6.54 0.40 -1.03
N VAL A 227 -7.23 -0.30 -1.92
CA VAL A 227 -6.75 -0.65 -3.25
C VAL A 227 -7.86 -0.46 -4.27
N LEU A 228 -7.52 0.12 -5.41
CA LEU A 228 -8.36 0.17 -6.61
C LEU A 228 -7.58 -0.36 -7.80
N THR A 229 -8.20 -1.19 -8.60
CA THR A 229 -7.68 -1.61 -9.91
C THR A 229 -8.81 -1.69 -10.92
N ILE A 230 -8.48 -1.61 -12.21
CA ILE A 230 -9.43 -1.67 -13.31
C ILE A 230 -8.96 -2.75 -14.28
N ASP A 231 -9.85 -3.69 -14.61
CA ASP A 231 -9.56 -4.73 -15.60
C ASP A 231 -9.62 -4.16 -17.04
N PRO A 232 -9.08 -4.86 -18.04
CA PRO A 232 -9.13 -4.41 -19.43
C PRO A 232 -10.54 -4.25 -20.01
N GLU A 233 -11.55 -4.89 -19.38
CA GLU A 233 -12.97 -4.79 -19.76
C GLU A 233 -13.64 -3.56 -19.13
N GLY A 234 -12.93 -2.79 -18.30
CA GLY A 234 -13.43 -1.63 -17.57
C GLY A 234 -14.12 -1.94 -16.25
N GLY A 235 -14.05 -3.19 -15.78
CA GLY A 235 -14.51 -3.59 -14.45
C GLY A 235 -13.60 -3.01 -13.37
N ILE A 236 -14.19 -2.37 -12.37
CA ILE A 236 -13.46 -1.74 -11.27
C ILE A 236 -13.52 -2.64 -10.05
N TYR A 237 -12.37 -2.87 -9.42
CA TYR A 237 -12.24 -3.64 -8.19
C TYR A 237 -11.76 -2.75 -7.06
N ALA A 238 -12.46 -2.80 -5.94
CA ALA A 238 -12.12 -2.08 -4.72
C ALA A 238 -11.82 -3.07 -3.59
N GLY A 239 -10.59 -3.03 -3.09
CA GLY A 239 -10.17 -3.75 -1.90
C GLY A 239 -10.24 -2.83 -0.68
N THR A 240 -10.82 -3.32 0.41
CA THR A 240 -11.09 -2.55 1.61
C THR A 240 -10.18 -2.95 2.76
N PHE A 241 -10.26 -2.23 3.86
CA PHE A 241 -9.48 -2.53 5.06
C PHE A 241 -9.99 -3.79 5.77
N ASP A 242 -11.32 -4.01 5.81
CA ASP A 242 -12.00 -5.08 6.56
C ASP A 242 -13.30 -5.60 5.91
N GLY A 243 -13.75 -5.05 4.79
CA GLY A 243 -14.97 -5.47 4.07
C GLY A 243 -14.71 -6.35 2.85
N GLY A 244 -13.46 -6.71 2.56
CA GLY A 244 -13.10 -7.59 1.46
C GLY A 244 -12.99 -6.88 0.11
N VAL A 245 -13.37 -7.58 -0.97
CA VAL A 245 -13.28 -7.10 -2.35
C VAL A 245 -14.65 -6.85 -2.93
N PHE A 246 -14.83 -5.68 -3.52
CA PHE A 246 -16.03 -5.29 -4.28
C PHE A 246 -15.70 -5.13 -5.76
N ARG A 247 -16.67 -5.41 -6.62
CA ARG A 247 -16.58 -5.19 -8.06
C ARG A 247 -17.72 -4.32 -8.57
N SER A 248 -17.38 -3.37 -9.42
CA SER A 248 -18.32 -2.59 -10.22
C SER A 248 -18.11 -2.92 -11.72
N ALA A 249 -19.22 -3.08 -12.46
CA ALA A 249 -19.21 -3.28 -13.90
C ALA A 249 -19.79 -2.09 -14.69
N ASP A 250 -20.15 -1.01 -14.00
CA ASP A 250 -20.89 0.14 -14.54
C ASP A 250 -20.22 1.49 -14.22
N GLY A 251 -18.88 1.48 -14.16
CA GLY A 251 -18.10 2.69 -13.91
C GLY A 251 -18.22 3.23 -12.49
N GLY A 252 -18.41 2.34 -11.51
CA GLY A 252 -18.49 2.66 -10.08
C GLY A 252 -19.90 3.02 -9.60
N VAL A 253 -20.92 2.97 -10.47
CA VAL A 253 -22.30 3.32 -10.09
C VAL A 253 -22.87 2.33 -9.09
N THR A 254 -22.67 1.02 -9.33
CA THR A 254 -23.07 -0.03 -8.39
C THR A 254 -21.91 -0.95 -8.07
N TRP A 255 -21.86 -1.44 -6.81
CA TRP A 255 -20.86 -2.34 -6.31
C TRP A 255 -21.45 -3.64 -5.79
N ARG A 256 -20.75 -4.74 -5.99
CA ARG A 256 -21.14 -6.07 -5.48
C ARG A 256 -19.93 -6.70 -4.79
N PRO A 257 -20.12 -7.26 -3.58
CA PRO A 257 -19.05 -8.01 -2.91
C PRO A 257 -18.75 -9.30 -3.69
N ILE A 258 -17.47 -9.59 -3.85
CA ILE A 258 -16.99 -10.81 -4.53
C ILE A 258 -16.07 -11.65 -3.63
N SER A 259 -15.89 -11.27 -2.36
CA SER A 259 -14.94 -11.88 -1.42
C SER A 259 -15.57 -12.83 -0.40
N ARG A 260 -16.84 -13.22 -0.54
CA ARG A 260 -17.55 -14.05 0.47
C ARG A 260 -16.85 -15.36 0.84
N ALA A 261 -16.02 -15.90 -0.06
CA ALA A 261 -15.26 -17.12 0.17
C ALA A 261 -13.76 -16.87 0.50
N LEU A 262 -13.34 -15.61 0.65
CA LEU A 262 -12.01 -15.28 1.12
C LEU A 262 -11.91 -15.47 2.63
N PRO A 263 -10.83 -16.09 3.14
CA PRO A 263 -10.66 -16.29 4.58
C PRO A 263 -10.23 -15.02 5.34
N ASN A 264 -9.93 -13.93 4.62
CA ASN A 264 -9.50 -12.66 5.21
C ASN A 264 -9.98 -11.48 4.38
N ASP A 265 -10.61 -10.51 5.03
CA ASP A 265 -11.23 -9.35 4.41
C ASP A 265 -10.32 -8.11 4.33
N SER A 266 -9.11 -8.16 4.92
CA SER A 266 -8.13 -7.07 4.83
C SER A 266 -7.33 -7.15 3.54
N ILE A 267 -7.72 -6.38 2.54
CA ILE A 267 -7.12 -6.39 1.21
C ILE A 267 -5.92 -5.44 1.15
N ARG A 268 -4.78 -5.96 0.67
CA ARG A 268 -3.51 -5.24 0.59
C ARG A 268 -3.06 -4.93 -0.83
N GLY A 269 -3.43 -5.79 -1.79
CA GLY A 269 -3.09 -5.65 -3.20
C GLY A 269 -4.07 -6.39 -4.08
N ILE A 270 -4.33 -5.86 -5.26
CA ILE A 270 -5.16 -6.50 -6.29
C ILE A 270 -4.43 -6.35 -7.62
N VAL A 271 -4.21 -7.47 -8.29
CA VAL A 271 -3.62 -7.54 -9.63
C VAL A 271 -4.56 -8.31 -10.54
N PHE A 272 -4.79 -7.80 -11.73
CA PHE A 272 -5.56 -8.47 -12.76
C PHE A 272 -4.65 -8.73 -13.98
N ASN A 273 -4.65 -9.97 -14.48
CA ASN A 273 -3.99 -10.34 -15.73
C ASN A 273 -4.86 -11.32 -16.55
N SER A 274 -4.35 -11.79 -17.69
CA SER A 274 -5.07 -12.72 -18.58
C SER A 274 -5.42 -14.07 -17.94
N ARG A 275 -4.86 -14.38 -16.76
CA ARG A 275 -5.06 -15.66 -16.06
C ARG A 275 -5.96 -15.54 -14.84
N GLY A 276 -6.44 -14.32 -14.50
CA GLY A 276 -7.40 -14.07 -13.44
C GLY A 276 -7.12 -12.86 -12.58
N LEU A 277 -7.85 -12.79 -11.48
CA LEU A 277 -7.72 -11.78 -10.45
C LEU A 277 -6.94 -12.36 -9.26
N PHE A 278 -5.86 -11.70 -8.88
CA PHE A 278 -5.03 -12.04 -7.72
C PHE A 278 -5.25 -11.01 -6.62
N VAL A 279 -5.39 -11.49 -5.40
CA VAL A 279 -5.62 -10.64 -4.23
C VAL A 279 -4.60 -11.00 -3.15
N ALA A 280 -3.85 -10.01 -2.69
CA ALA A 280 -3.02 -10.10 -1.51
C ALA A 280 -3.82 -9.62 -0.30
N THR A 281 -3.82 -10.42 0.76
CA THR A 281 -4.56 -10.17 2.01
C THR A 281 -3.63 -10.16 3.21
N GLY A 282 -4.15 -9.84 4.39
CA GLY A 282 -3.40 -10.00 5.65
C GLY A 282 -2.98 -11.45 5.97
N GLN A 283 -3.53 -12.44 5.24
CA GLN A 283 -3.30 -13.89 5.45
C GLN A 283 -2.91 -14.63 4.15
N GLY A 284 -2.15 -13.98 3.29
CA GLY A 284 -1.62 -14.57 2.07
C GLY A 284 -2.29 -14.11 0.79
N ILE A 285 -2.05 -14.86 -0.28
CA ILE A 285 -2.45 -14.55 -1.65
C ILE A 285 -3.48 -15.54 -2.13
N PHE A 286 -4.50 -15.03 -2.82
CA PHE A 286 -5.59 -15.82 -3.40
C PHE A 286 -5.82 -15.42 -4.84
N LYS A 287 -6.33 -16.36 -5.65
CA LYS A 287 -6.67 -16.16 -7.06
C LYS A 287 -8.10 -16.58 -7.34
N THR A 288 -8.78 -15.85 -8.17
CA THR A 288 -10.06 -16.24 -8.78
C THR A 288 -10.02 -16.09 -10.29
N ILE A 289 -10.69 -17.02 -11.00
CA ILE A 289 -10.90 -16.98 -12.45
C ILE A 289 -12.38 -16.83 -12.81
N ASP A 290 -13.26 -16.85 -11.83
CA ASP A 290 -14.73 -16.85 -11.96
C ASP A 290 -15.40 -15.63 -11.30
N LYS A 291 -14.66 -14.52 -11.24
CA LYS A 291 -15.11 -13.22 -10.68
C LYS A 291 -15.49 -13.32 -9.20
N GLY A 292 -14.75 -14.13 -8.43
CA GLY A 292 -14.87 -14.23 -6.97
C GLY A 292 -15.86 -15.26 -6.46
N ARG A 293 -16.38 -16.15 -7.31
CA ARG A 293 -17.23 -17.27 -6.86
C ARG A 293 -16.40 -18.30 -6.07
N GLN A 294 -15.18 -18.55 -6.52
CA GLN A 294 -14.20 -19.42 -5.85
C GLN A 294 -12.87 -18.71 -5.76
N TRP A 295 -12.14 -18.97 -4.66
CA TRP A 295 -10.82 -18.45 -4.41
C TRP A 295 -9.84 -19.58 -4.13
N ILE A 296 -8.74 -19.59 -4.86
CA ILE A 296 -7.68 -20.59 -4.77
C ILE A 296 -6.53 -19.98 -3.99
N PRO A 297 -6.10 -20.57 -2.86
CA PRO A 297 -4.93 -20.08 -2.14
C PRO A 297 -3.65 -20.34 -2.94
N LEU A 298 -2.77 -19.33 -3.00
CA LEU A 298 -1.50 -19.35 -3.71
C LEU A 298 -0.35 -19.01 -2.75
N ASN A 299 -0.14 -19.84 -1.72
CA ASN A 299 0.77 -19.52 -0.63
C ASN A 299 2.00 -20.45 -0.55
N LYS A 300 2.15 -21.39 -1.48
CA LYS A 300 3.26 -22.36 -1.45
C LYS A 300 4.60 -21.65 -1.64
N GLY A 301 5.48 -21.73 -0.63
CA GLY A 301 6.79 -21.09 -0.61
C GLY A 301 6.82 -19.73 0.08
N LEU A 302 5.67 -19.12 0.44
CA LEU A 302 5.63 -17.94 1.28
C LEU A 302 5.96 -18.33 2.73
N THR A 303 6.98 -17.70 3.29
CA THR A 303 7.33 -17.85 4.72
C THR A 303 6.66 -16.77 5.58
N SER A 304 6.10 -15.72 4.97
CA SER A 304 5.28 -14.71 5.63
C SER A 304 3.97 -14.50 4.88
N MET A 305 2.84 -14.67 5.57
CA MET A 305 1.50 -14.41 5.04
C MET A 305 1.05 -12.97 5.19
N ALA A 306 1.78 -12.15 5.96
CA ALA A 306 1.48 -10.74 6.19
C ALA A 306 1.90 -9.91 4.97
N THR A 307 1.17 -10.05 3.86
CA THR A 307 1.46 -9.33 2.62
C THR A 307 1.18 -7.83 2.78
N GLN A 308 1.89 -6.98 2.04
CA GLN A 308 1.74 -5.52 2.05
C GLN A 308 1.46 -4.95 0.66
N VAL A 309 2.07 -5.52 -0.36
CA VAL A 309 1.95 -5.10 -1.76
C VAL A 309 2.06 -6.31 -2.67
N LEU A 310 1.32 -6.30 -3.78
CA LEU A 310 1.38 -7.28 -4.85
C LEU A 310 1.44 -6.54 -6.18
N ILE A 311 2.40 -6.90 -7.04
CA ILE A 311 2.51 -6.37 -8.40
C ILE A 311 2.71 -7.49 -9.41
N GLU A 312 2.37 -7.23 -10.67
CA GLU A 312 2.81 -7.98 -11.85
C GLU A 312 3.84 -7.17 -12.62
N ALA A 313 4.97 -7.81 -12.94
CA ALA A 313 6.05 -7.21 -13.73
C ALA A 313 6.16 -7.90 -15.08
N GLY A 314 5.14 -7.73 -15.92
CA GLY A 314 5.07 -8.28 -17.27
C GLY A 314 5.13 -9.82 -17.34
N SER A 315 4.48 -10.39 -18.33
CA SER A 315 4.58 -11.83 -18.69
C SER A 315 4.19 -12.83 -17.57
N GLY A 316 3.39 -12.42 -16.56
CA GLY A 316 2.93 -13.31 -15.51
C GLY A 316 3.89 -13.48 -14.32
N VAL A 317 4.96 -12.68 -14.26
CA VAL A 317 5.84 -12.64 -13.08
C VAL A 317 5.19 -11.80 -11.98
N LEU A 318 4.96 -12.42 -10.84
CA LEU A 318 4.40 -11.74 -9.68
C LEU A 318 5.46 -11.48 -8.62
N TYR A 319 5.36 -10.33 -7.98
CA TYR A 319 6.16 -9.98 -6.81
C TYR A 319 5.23 -9.61 -5.66
N VAL A 320 5.58 -10.06 -4.46
CA VAL A 320 4.89 -9.69 -3.23
C VAL A 320 5.87 -9.18 -2.20
N GLY A 321 5.55 -8.03 -1.62
CA GLY A 321 6.21 -7.50 -0.43
C GLY A 321 5.45 -7.92 0.82
N THR A 322 6.18 -8.32 1.86
CA THR A 322 5.65 -8.77 3.14
C THR A 322 6.35 -8.05 4.29
N ASN A 323 5.92 -8.31 5.52
CA ASN A 323 6.62 -7.83 6.72
C ASN A 323 8.03 -8.44 6.88
N ALA A 324 8.31 -9.54 6.17
CA ALA A 324 9.56 -10.30 6.26
C ALA A 324 10.22 -10.45 4.88
N GLY A 325 10.32 -9.32 4.15
CA GLY A 325 10.97 -9.26 2.85
C GLY A 325 10.05 -9.41 1.65
N ALA A 326 10.63 -9.81 0.52
CA ALA A 326 9.96 -9.95 -0.75
C ALA A 326 10.04 -11.38 -1.30
N PHE A 327 9.03 -11.74 -2.10
CA PHE A 327 8.97 -13.02 -2.79
C PHE A 327 8.60 -12.80 -4.25
N ARG A 328 9.04 -13.73 -5.11
CA ARG A 328 8.76 -13.73 -6.53
C ARG A 328 8.15 -15.06 -6.94
N SER A 329 7.21 -15.03 -7.87
CA SER A 329 6.64 -16.16 -8.56
C SER A 329 6.80 -15.99 -10.07
N ASP A 330 7.29 -17.03 -10.74
CA ASP A 330 7.42 -17.12 -12.20
C ASP A 330 6.32 -18.01 -12.82
N ASP A 331 5.40 -18.53 -12.00
CA ASP A 331 4.38 -19.52 -12.37
C ASP A 331 2.96 -19.10 -11.96
N ASP A 332 2.66 -17.79 -12.03
CA ASP A 332 1.37 -17.18 -11.64
C ASP A 332 0.96 -17.44 -10.20
N GLY A 333 1.90 -17.38 -9.30
CA GLY A 333 1.66 -17.51 -7.88
C GLY A 333 1.53 -18.96 -7.39
N GLN A 334 1.71 -19.98 -8.26
CA GLN A 334 1.63 -21.37 -7.81
C GLN A 334 2.74 -21.72 -6.82
N THR A 335 3.94 -21.15 -7.04
CA THR A 335 5.06 -21.23 -6.10
C THR A 335 5.75 -19.88 -5.95
N TRP A 336 6.24 -19.61 -4.75
CA TRP A 336 6.96 -18.39 -4.40
C TRP A 336 8.37 -18.73 -3.93
N SER A 337 9.33 -17.96 -4.41
CA SER A 337 10.72 -18.01 -3.98
C SER A 337 11.06 -16.74 -3.22
N SER A 338 11.72 -16.88 -2.08
CA SER A 338 12.26 -15.73 -1.33
C SER A 338 13.35 -15.03 -2.16
N ILE A 339 13.31 -13.72 -2.22
CA ILE A 339 14.24 -12.86 -2.95
C ILE A 339 14.84 -11.81 -2.01
N ASN A 340 15.34 -12.22 -0.86
CA ASN A 340 15.74 -11.33 0.22
C ASN A 340 17.25 -11.01 0.27
N GLN A 341 18.07 -11.55 -0.62
CA GLN A 341 19.51 -11.30 -0.62
C GLN A 341 19.82 -9.82 -0.85
N GLY A 342 20.31 -9.13 0.18
CA GLY A 342 20.58 -7.69 0.17
C GLY A 342 19.40 -6.80 0.60
N LEU A 343 18.23 -7.38 0.94
CA LEU A 343 17.11 -6.68 1.61
C LEU A 343 17.28 -6.64 3.14
N GLU A 344 18.50 -6.68 3.61
CA GLU A 344 18.77 -6.69 5.04
C GLU A 344 18.35 -5.36 5.66
N GLY A 345 17.57 -5.45 6.72
CA GLY A 345 17.13 -4.35 7.53
C GLY A 345 17.13 -4.80 8.98
N GLY A 346 18.02 -4.25 9.82
CA GLY A 346 17.83 -4.31 11.26
C GLY A 346 16.44 -3.73 11.64
N MET A 347 16.03 -3.81 12.91
CA MET A 347 14.76 -3.19 13.34
C MET A 347 14.71 -1.72 12.88
N ALA A 348 13.72 -1.35 12.09
CA ALA A 348 13.48 0.04 11.75
C ALA A 348 13.30 0.84 13.06
N PRO A 349 13.97 1.97 13.23
CA PRO A 349 13.75 2.80 14.40
C PRO A 349 12.26 3.19 14.46
N PRO A 350 11.64 3.18 15.65
CA PRO A 350 10.23 3.53 15.78
C PRO A 350 10.00 4.94 15.24
N PRO A 351 8.88 5.19 14.54
CA PRO A 351 8.62 6.45 13.82
C PRO A 351 8.53 7.70 14.71
N PHE A 352 8.60 7.52 16.04
CA PHE A 352 8.46 8.60 17.03
C PHE A 352 9.80 9.19 17.52
N LEU A 353 10.96 8.68 17.07
CA LEU A 353 12.27 9.19 17.52
C LEU A 353 12.83 10.34 16.69
N PHE A 354 12.14 10.79 15.66
CA PHE A 354 12.54 11.98 14.89
C PHE A 354 11.69 13.18 15.31
N ARG A 355 12.22 13.96 16.24
CA ARG A 355 11.73 15.31 16.59
C ARG A 355 12.17 16.33 15.55
#